data_71fafd1df094497d4b543348302cc859
#
_entry.id   71fafd1df094497d4b543348302cc859
#
_cell.length_a   1.000
_cell.length_b   1.000
_cell.length_c   1.000
_cell.angle_alpha   90.00
_cell.angle_beta   90.00
_cell.angle_gamma   90.00
#
_symmetry.space_group_name_H-M   'P 1'
#
loop_
_entity.id
_entity.type
_entity.pdbx_description
1 polymer ?
#
loop_
_entity_poly.entity_id
_entity_poly.type
_entity_poly.pdbx_seq_one_letter_code
_entity_poly.pdbx_strand_id
1 'polypeptide(L)' 'MKIYADPITVNCRKVMAGLKLIGADYELVHVDYFKGQQKEAPYLAINPNASIPAMVEGDFVLWESNAI' A
#
# COMPACT_ATOMS: atom_id res chain seq x y z
N MET A 1 -1.74 -11.43 -2.93
CA MET A 1 -1.90 -9.96 -2.94
C MET A 1 -0.98 -9.34 -1.91
N LYS A 2 -0.27 -8.32 -2.31
CA LYS A 2 0.61 -7.56 -1.42
C LYS A 2 0.07 -6.15 -1.25
N ILE A 3 0.09 -5.66 -0.02
CA ILE A 3 -0.28 -4.27 0.29
C ILE A 3 0.97 -3.57 0.83
N TYR A 4 1.43 -2.58 0.11
CA TYR A 4 2.55 -1.74 0.51
C TYR A 4 2.01 -0.55 1.28
N ALA A 5 2.26 -0.51 2.57
CA ALA A 5 1.60 0.47 3.43
C ALA A 5 2.38 0.72 4.70
N ASP A 6 2.05 1.83 5.36
CA ASP A 6 2.47 2.12 6.72
C ASP A 6 1.20 2.38 7.55
N PRO A 7 0.93 1.56 8.58
CA PRO A 7 -0.29 1.73 9.40
C PRO A 7 -0.39 3.08 10.09
N ILE A 8 0.69 3.86 10.13
CA ILE A 8 0.67 5.18 10.75
C ILE A 8 -0.15 6.20 9.95
N THR A 9 -0.36 5.97 8.66
CA THR A 9 -1.14 6.88 7.83
C THR A 9 -2.62 6.52 7.86
N VAL A 10 -3.47 7.54 7.77
CA VAL A 10 -4.93 7.36 7.80
C VAL A 10 -5.39 6.54 6.59
N ASN A 11 -4.88 6.86 5.41
CA ASN A 11 -5.28 6.17 4.18
C ASN A 11 -4.91 4.68 4.20
N CYS A 12 -3.74 4.34 4.76
CA CYS A 12 -3.34 2.94 4.88
C CYS A 12 -4.24 2.21 5.86
N ARG A 13 -4.56 2.83 7.01
CA ARG A 13 -5.48 2.23 7.99
C ARG A 13 -6.87 2.01 7.41
N LYS A 14 -7.35 2.92 6.59
CA LYS A 14 -8.63 2.81 5.91
C LYS A 14 -8.67 1.58 5.00
N VAL A 15 -7.63 1.38 4.20
CA VAL A 15 -7.53 0.22 3.31
C VAL A 15 -7.43 -1.07 4.09
N MET A 16 -6.58 -1.10 5.13
CA MET A 16 -6.40 -2.29 5.96
C MET A 16 -7.70 -2.70 6.66
N ALA A 17 -8.45 -1.72 7.17
CA ALA A 17 -9.74 -1.98 7.81
C ALA A 17 -10.75 -2.54 6.81
N GLY A 18 -10.81 -1.98 5.60
CA GLY A 18 -11.68 -2.48 4.54
C GLY A 18 -11.36 -3.91 4.15
N LEU A 19 -10.09 -4.23 3.99
CA LEU A 19 -9.65 -5.59 3.65
C LEU A 19 -10.01 -6.58 4.75
N LYS A 20 -9.88 -6.17 6.00
CA LYS A 20 -10.27 -7.02 7.13
C LYS A 20 -11.77 -7.30 7.12
N LEU A 21 -12.59 -6.29 6.83
CA LEU A 21 -14.05 -6.43 6.80
C LEU A 21 -14.51 -7.42 5.74
N ILE A 22 -13.88 -7.44 4.58
CA ILE A 22 -14.25 -8.36 3.50
C ILE A 22 -13.56 -9.71 3.60
N GLY A 23 -12.68 -9.89 4.60
CA GLY A 23 -11.99 -11.15 4.81
C GLY A 23 -10.93 -11.45 3.77
N ALA A 24 -10.35 -10.44 3.13
CA ALA A 24 -9.33 -10.64 2.11
C ALA A 24 -8.00 -11.06 2.74
N ASP A 25 -7.34 -12.03 2.12
CA ASP A 25 -5.98 -12.43 2.50
C ASP A 25 -4.98 -11.56 1.76
N TYR A 26 -4.03 -10.99 2.50
CA TYR A 26 -2.97 -10.19 1.89
C TYR A 26 -1.70 -10.23 2.74
N GLU A 27 -0.57 -9.96 2.10
CA GLU A 27 0.71 -9.79 2.77
C GLU A 27 0.98 -8.30 2.92
N LEU A 28 1.23 -7.84 4.14
CA LEU A 28 1.60 -6.46 4.38
C LEU A 28 3.10 -6.28 4.18
N VAL A 29 3.47 -5.38 3.27
CA VAL A 29 4.86 -4.97 3.08
C VAL A 29 4.99 -3.57 3.67
N HIS A 30 5.72 -3.45 4.77
CA HIS A 30 5.84 -2.17 5.46
C HIS A 30 6.73 -1.21 4.68
N VAL A 31 6.19 -0.03 4.38
CA VAL A 31 6.91 1.08 3.76
C VAL A 31 6.93 2.20 4.78
N ASP A 32 8.10 2.46 5.37
CA ASP A 32 8.21 3.44 6.46
C ASP A 32 8.05 4.85 5.92
N TYR A 33 6.91 5.44 6.19
CA TYR A 33 6.53 6.75 5.67
C TYR A 33 7.45 7.86 6.18
N PHE A 34 7.77 7.83 7.47
CA PHE A 34 8.61 8.87 8.07
C PHE A 34 10.07 8.78 7.64
N LYS A 35 10.54 7.58 7.28
CA LYS A 35 11.88 7.41 6.76
C LYS A 35 11.98 7.69 5.26
N GLY A 36 10.85 8.00 4.63
CA GLY A 36 10.82 8.31 3.21
C GLY A 36 10.97 7.12 2.29
N GLN A 37 10.68 5.90 2.76
CA GLN A 37 10.81 4.69 1.94
C GLN A 37 9.91 4.72 0.71
N GLN A 38 8.78 5.45 0.77
CA GLN A 38 7.89 5.61 -0.38
C GLN A 38 8.54 6.38 -1.53
N LYS A 39 9.65 7.08 -1.25
CA LYS A 39 10.40 7.84 -2.26
C LYS A 39 11.65 7.11 -2.74
N GLU A 40 11.93 5.92 -2.20
CA GLU A 40 13.10 5.14 -2.60
C GLU A 40 12.83 4.38 -3.89
N ALA A 41 13.91 4.12 -4.65
CA ALA A 41 13.80 3.52 -5.98
C ALA A 41 12.99 2.21 -6.03
N PRO A 42 13.16 1.27 -5.08
CA PRO A 42 12.36 0.03 -5.13
C PRO A 42 10.86 0.27 -5.08
N TYR A 43 10.42 1.24 -4.27
CA TYR A 43 8.99 1.54 -4.18
C TYR A 43 8.52 2.39 -5.36
N LEU A 44 9.35 3.32 -5.85
CA LEU A 44 8.99 4.14 -7.02
C LEU A 44 8.77 3.30 -8.27
N ALA A 45 9.41 2.15 -8.37
CA ALA A 45 9.16 1.22 -9.47
C ALA A 45 7.75 0.65 -9.41
N ILE A 46 7.15 0.57 -8.22
CA ILE A 46 5.78 0.10 -8.01
C ILE A 46 4.79 1.25 -8.17
N ASN A 47 5.08 2.39 -7.56
CA ASN A 47 4.21 3.55 -7.57
C ASN A 47 5.02 4.84 -7.79
N PRO A 48 5.09 5.33 -9.04
CA PRO A 48 5.85 6.55 -9.35
C PRO A 48 5.35 7.80 -8.60
N ASN A 49 4.11 7.79 -8.12
CA ASN A 49 3.55 8.92 -7.37
C ASN A 49 4.10 9.01 -5.94
N ALA A 50 4.89 8.02 -5.51
CA ALA A 50 5.51 8.00 -4.18
C ALA A 50 4.49 8.08 -3.05
N SER A 51 3.29 7.54 -3.26
CA SER A 51 2.24 7.52 -2.25
C SER A 51 2.01 6.11 -1.72
N ILE A 52 1.47 6.00 -0.52
CA ILE A 52 0.99 4.75 0.06
C ILE A 52 -0.47 4.93 0.44
N PRO A 53 -1.30 3.91 0.43
CA PRO A 53 -0.98 2.50 0.16
C PRO A 53 -0.91 2.16 -1.34
N ALA A 54 -0.32 1.02 -1.65
CA ALA A 54 -0.36 0.44 -2.98
C ALA A 54 -0.66 -1.05 -2.88
N MET A 55 -1.47 -1.56 -3.79
CA MET A 55 -1.82 -2.98 -3.86
C MET A 55 -1.17 -3.59 -5.08
N VAL A 56 -0.54 -4.75 -4.91
CA VAL A 56 0.06 -5.50 -6.01
C VAL A 56 -0.52 -6.91 -6.02
N GLU A 57 -1.08 -7.29 -7.18
CA GLU A 57 -1.60 -8.64 -7.41
C GLU A 57 -1.08 -9.11 -8.76
N GLY A 58 -0.05 -9.99 -8.75
CA GLY A 58 0.60 -10.38 -10.00
C GLY A 58 1.19 -9.15 -10.69
N ASP A 59 0.76 -8.90 -11.94
CA ASP A 59 1.18 -7.74 -12.73
C ASP A 59 0.28 -6.52 -12.53
N PHE A 60 -0.78 -6.65 -11.73
CA PHE A 60 -1.74 -5.59 -11.49
C PHE A 60 -1.31 -4.75 -10.29
N VAL A 61 -1.25 -3.41 -10.47
CA VAL A 61 -0.87 -2.48 -9.41
C VAL A 61 -1.94 -1.40 -9.30
N LEU A 62 -2.39 -1.14 -8.07
CA LEU A 62 -3.40 -0.12 -7.79
C LEU A 62 -2.94 0.70 -6.59
N TRP A 63 -2.88 2.03 -6.72
CA TRP A 63 -2.32 2.89 -5.68
C TRP A 63 -3.27 3.98 -5.18
N GLU A 64 -4.50 4.02 -5.63
CA GLU A 64 -5.49 4.94 -5.08
C GLU A 64 -6.23 4.27 -3.93
N SER A 65 -6.16 4.84 -2.71
CA SER A 65 -6.80 4.24 -1.54
C SER A 65 -8.31 4.04 -1.73
N ASN A 66 -8.97 4.98 -2.41
CA ASN A 66 -10.40 4.88 -2.67
C ASN A 66 -10.73 3.80 -3.70
N ALA A 67 -9.76 3.38 -4.52
CA ALA A 67 -9.95 2.33 -5.51
C ALA A 67 -9.62 0.94 -4.96
N ILE A 68 -8.83 0.86 -3.90
CA ILE A 68 -8.51 -0.40 -3.25
C ILE A 68 -9.70 -0.82 -2.39
#